data_5ffa142ac3c372b0ddd9d5ea92b42f3d
#
_entry.id   5ffa142ac3c372b0ddd9d5ea92b42f3d
#
_cell.length_a   1.000
_cell.length_b   1.000
_cell.length_c   1.000
_cell.angle_alpha   90.00
_cell.angle_beta   90.00
_cell.angle_gamma   90.00
#
_symmetry.space_group_name_H-M   'P 1'
#
loop_
_entity.id
_entity.type
_entity.pdbx_description
1 polymer ?
#
loop_
_entity_poly.entity_id
_entity_poly.type
_entity_poly.pdbx_seq_one_letter_code
_entity_poly.pdbx_strand_id
1 'polypeptide(L)'
;MASMSPRICGTWNQNGWLCSKMGLHITSQTQKCIPCVDKEDLKSETLGMVVKAGNATAMRAIVTTETEEDITLVTECVGKIYNLEETDKNVWTLYGEPETTCIVNQPATVELTCATLVNRIPQLIDAPAGYVTTDQFPYNEYMVHPMNCYVKSK
;
A
#
# COMPACT_ATOMS: atom_id res chain seq x y z
N MET A 1 22.21 20.91 0.54
CA MET A 1 21.39 20.26 -0.51
C MET A 1 20.93 18.93 0.06
N ALA A 2 19.68 18.85 0.53
CA ALA A 2 19.09 17.60 0.99
C ALA A 2 18.79 16.74 -0.25
N SER A 3 19.47 15.60 -0.40
CA SER A 3 19.16 14.58 -1.40
C SER A 3 17.73 14.10 -1.14
N MET A 4 16.78 14.55 -1.95
CA MET A 4 15.48 13.93 -2.01
C MET A 4 15.68 12.52 -2.59
N SER A 5 15.84 11.53 -1.71
CA SER A 5 15.69 10.13 -2.11
C SER A 5 14.29 9.94 -2.73
N PRO A 6 14.16 9.35 -3.92
CA PRO A 6 12.85 9.13 -4.50
C PRO A 6 12.03 8.28 -3.53
N ARG A 7 10.85 8.75 -3.18
CA ARG A 7 9.87 8.01 -2.36
C ARG A 7 9.41 6.83 -3.20
N ILE A 8 10.02 5.68 -2.99
CA ILE A 8 9.96 4.53 -3.92
C ILE A 8 8.63 3.77 -3.77
N CYS A 9 7.88 4.01 -2.71
CA CYS A 9 6.59 3.33 -2.52
C CYS A 9 5.59 4.26 -1.82
N GLY A 10 4.32 4.14 -2.17
CA GLY A 10 3.22 4.86 -1.50
C GLY A 10 3.07 4.58 0.00
N THR A 11 3.82 3.61 0.54
CA THR A 11 3.82 3.22 1.97
C THR A 11 4.19 4.37 2.91
N TRP A 12 5.03 5.31 2.50
CA TRP A 12 5.32 6.51 3.28
C TRP A 12 4.06 7.34 3.55
N ASN A 13 3.30 7.62 2.51
CA ASN A 13 2.05 8.36 2.63
C ASN A 13 0.98 7.51 3.33
N GLN A 14 0.95 6.20 3.10
CA GLN A 14 0.01 5.28 3.72
C GLN A 14 0.08 5.35 5.25
N ASN A 15 1.28 5.29 5.85
CA ASN A 15 1.43 5.41 7.30
C ASN A 15 0.96 6.79 7.79
N GLY A 16 1.26 7.86 7.06
CA GLY A 16 0.78 9.20 7.37
C GLY A 16 -0.75 9.29 7.38
N TRP A 17 -1.41 8.70 6.39
CA TRP A 17 -2.88 8.68 6.32
C TRP A 17 -3.51 7.82 7.42
N LEU A 18 -2.89 6.67 7.77
CA LEU A 18 -3.33 5.86 8.90
C LEU A 18 -3.21 6.62 10.22
N CYS A 19 -2.06 7.23 10.49
CA CYS A 19 -1.88 8.06 11.69
C CYS A 19 -2.91 9.18 11.76
N SER A 20 -3.13 9.90 10.66
CA SER A 20 -4.14 10.97 10.57
C SER A 20 -5.55 10.45 10.91
N LYS A 21 -5.96 9.29 10.37
CA LYS A 21 -7.27 8.69 10.65
C LYS A 21 -7.41 8.13 12.07
N MET A 22 -6.32 7.70 12.66
CA MET A 22 -6.29 7.19 14.03
C MET A 22 -6.10 8.29 15.08
N GLY A 23 -5.84 9.52 14.66
CA GLY A 23 -5.54 10.64 15.57
C GLY A 23 -4.16 10.54 16.20
N LEU A 24 -3.21 9.88 15.55
CA LEU A 24 -1.84 9.71 16.03
C LEU A 24 -0.93 10.82 15.51
N HIS A 25 0.00 11.29 16.36
CA HIS A 25 0.95 12.36 16.07
C HIS A 25 2.33 11.78 15.73
N ILE A 26 2.77 11.95 14.51
CA ILE A 26 4.04 11.39 14.01
C ILE A 26 5.22 12.18 14.57
N THR A 27 6.14 11.50 15.26
CA THR A 27 7.42 12.05 15.74
C THR A 27 8.55 11.80 14.75
N SER A 28 8.59 10.61 14.16
CA SER A 28 9.62 10.27 13.17
C SER A 28 9.07 9.33 12.10
N GLN A 29 9.66 9.40 10.91
CA GLN A 29 9.37 8.47 9.83
C GLN A 29 10.65 8.17 9.06
N THR A 30 10.97 6.90 8.91
CA THR A 30 12.15 6.42 8.19
C THR A 30 11.76 5.42 7.12
N GLN A 31 12.56 5.33 6.06
CA GLN A 31 12.34 4.34 5.01
C GLN A 31 13.65 3.64 4.64
N LYS A 32 13.53 2.37 4.25
CA LYS A 32 14.62 1.57 3.68
C LYS A 32 14.10 0.87 2.44
N CYS A 33 14.95 0.74 1.44
CA CYS A 33 14.67 -0.08 0.26
C CYS A 33 15.82 -1.07 0.09
N ILE A 34 15.49 -2.36 0.08
CA ILE A 34 16.45 -3.45 0.11
C ILE A 34 16.17 -4.35 -1.11
N PRO A 35 17.16 -4.56 -2.01
CA PRO A 35 17.04 -5.57 -3.04
C PRO A 35 17.06 -6.96 -2.41
N CYS A 36 16.19 -7.85 -2.86
CA CYS A 36 16.21 -9.26 -2.51
C CYS A 36 16.75 -10.06 -3.70
N VAL A 37 17.54 -11.07 -3.40
CA VAL A 37 18.16 -11.94 -4.40
C VAL A 37 17.78 -13.38 -4.10
N ASP A 38 17.52 -14.17 -5.14
CA ASP A 38 17.31 -15.59 -5.00
C ASP A 38 18.61 -16.38 -5.23
N LYS A 39 18.66 -17.55 -4.61
CA LYS A 39 19.80 -18.48 -4.74
C LYS A 39 19.72 -19.34 -5.99
N GLU A 40 18.58 -19.37 -6.65
CA GLU A 40 18.28 -20.16 -7.83
C GLU A 40 17.84 -19.26 -8.99
N ASP A 41 17.95 -19.77 -10.21
CA ASP A 41 17.46 -19.09 -11.41
C ASP A 41 15.93 -18.99 -11.34
N LEU A 42 15.39 -17.80 -11.54
CA LEU A 42 13.95 -17.56 -11.54
C LEU A 42 13.44 -17.27 -12.95
N LYS A 43 12.57 -18.13 -13.47
CA LYS A 43 11.89 -17.91 -14.74
C LYS A 43 10.72 -16.97 -14.53
N SER A 44 10.74 -15.84 -15.22
CA SER A 44 9.61 -14.91 -15.26
C SER A 44 8.85 -15.07 -16.59
N GLU A 45 7.62 -15.49 -16.53
CA GLU A 45 6.75 -15.54 -17.71
C GLU A 45 6.33 -14.13 -18.14
N THR A 46 6.06 -13.26 -17.18
CA THR A 46 5.66 -11.87 -17.42
C THR A 46 6.75 -11.07 -18.14
N LEU A 47 8.02 -11.26 -17.76
CA LEU A 47 9.15 -10.60 -18.41
C LEU A 47 9.69 -11.36 -19.62
N GLY A 48 9.27 -12.60 -19.83
CA GLY A 48 9.75 -13.47 -20.90
C GLY A 48 11.24 -13.82 -20.78
N MET A 49 11.79 -13.80 -19.56
CA MET A 49 13.23 -14.02 -19.33
C MET A 49 13.49 -14.85 -18.07
N VAL A 50 14.73 -15.35 -17.97
CA VAL A 50 15.24 -15.99 -16.76
C VAL A 50 16.16 -15.02 -16.04
N VAL A 51 15.82 -14.69 -14.79
CA VAL A 51 16.70 -13.94 -13.89
C VAL A 51 17.64 -14.92 -13.22
N LYS A 52 18.93 -14.72 -13.43
CA LYS A 52 19.98 -15.62 -12.91
C LYS A 52 20.14 -15.45 -11.40
N ALA A 53 20.47 -16.56 -10.72
CA ALA A 53 20.83 -16.59 -9.31
C ALA A 53 21.79 -15.48 -8.95
N GLY A 54 21.58 -14.83 -7.80
CA GLY A 54 22.38 -13.72 -7.32
C GLY A 54 22.02 -12.34 -7.90
N ASN A 55 21.12 -12.27 -8.88
CA ASN A 55 20.55 -11.00 -9.32
C ASN A 55 19.31 -10.63 -8.49
N ALA A 56 18.94 -9.34 -8.50
CA ALA A 56 17.79 -8.87 -7.77
C ALA A 56 16.49 -9.38 -8.42
N THR A 57 15.69 -10.10 -7.64
CA THR A 57 14.37 -10.64 -8.04
C THR A 57 13.22 -9.91 -7.35
N ALA A 58 13.53 -9.13 -6.30
CA ALA A 58 12.55 -8.32 -5.59
C ALA A 58 13.17 -7.04 -5.03
N MET A 59 12.29 -6.08 -4.77
CA MET A 59 12.58 -4.87 -3.99
C MET A 59 11.66 -4.85 -2.77
N ARG A 60 12.25 -4.74 -1.59
CA ARG A 60 11.54 -4.69 -0.31
C ARG A 60 11.65 -3.27 0.26
N ALA A 61 10.54 -2.56 0.28
CA ALA A 61 10.44 -1.24 0.89
C ALA A 61 9.84 -1.36 2.30
N ILE A 62 10.52 -0.77 3.28
CA ILE A 62 10.09 -0.77 4.69
C ILE A 62 9.98 0.68 5.13
N VAL A 63 8.83 1.05 5.67
CA VAL A 63 8.61 2.35 6.30
C VAL A 63 8.28 2.13 7.76
N THR A 64 9.06 2.76 8.64
CA THR A 64 8.81 2.78 10.08
C THR A 64 8.38 4.18 10.48
N THR A 65 7.26 4.30 11.15
CA THR A 65 6.66 5.54 11.65
C THR A 65 6.48 5.42 13.15
N GLU A 66 7.07 6.34 13.91
CA GLU A 66 6.93 6.45 15.35
C GLU A 66 5.98 7.60 15.69
N THR A 67 5.21 7.45 16.77
CA THR A 67 4.21 8.43 17.19
C THR A 67 4.43 8.88 18.64
N GLU A 68 3.84 10.02 19.03
CA GLU A 68 3.85 10.53 20.40
C GLU A 68 3.12 9.61 21.37
N GLU A 69 2.16 8.82 20.86
CA GLU A 69 1.34 7.88 21.64
C GLU A 69 2.03 6.54 21.87
N ASP A 70 3.34 6.43 21.62
CA ASP A 70 4.15 5.21 21.78
C ASP A 70 3.66 4.05 20.90
N ILE A 71 3.07 4.38 19.76
CA ILE A 71 2.65 3.41 18.74
C ILE A 71 3.61 3.49 17.56
N THR A 72 4.16 2.35 17.18
CA THR A 72 5.02 2.24 16.00
C THR A 72 4.29 1.51 14.87
N LEU A 73 4.21 2.15 13.70
CA LEU A 73 3.68 1.53 12.48
C LEU A 73 4.84 1.11 11.59
N VAL A 74 4.90 -0.18 11.27
CA VAL A 74 5.85 -0.71 10.30
C VAL A 74 5.09 -1.24 9.09
N THR A 75 5.31 -0.62 7.93
CA THR A 75 4.71 -1.07 6.67
C THR A 75 5.80 -1.60 5.75
N GLU A 76 5.59 -2.80 5.26
CA GLU A 76 6.48 -3.46 4.31
C GLU A 76 5.73 -3.70 3.00
N CYS A 77 6.37 -3.34 1.89
CA CYS A 77 5.88 -3.62 0.55
C CYS A 77 6.97 -4.35 -0.23
N VAL A 78 6.65 -5.53 -0.73
CA VAL A 78 7.57 -6.33 -1.53
C VAL A 78 7.04 -6.43 -2.95
N GLY A 79 7.73 -5.78 -3.88
CA GLY A 79 7.52 -5.98 -5.32
C GLY A 79 8.50 -7.02 -5.83
N LYS A 80 8.01 -8.17 -6.26
CA LYS A 80 8.84 -9.31 -6.64
C LYS A 80 8.36 -9.97 -7.93
N ILE A 81 9.27 -10.71 -8.54
CA ILE A 81 8.95 -11.67 -9.58
C ILE A 81 8.49 -12.93 -8.86
N TYR A 82 7.24 -13.34 -9.08
CA TYR A 82 6.69 -14.57 -8.49
C TYR A 82 7.17 -15.81 -9.22
N ASN A 83 7.41 -16.87 -8.44
CA ASN A 83 7.43 -18.22 -8.97
C ASN A 83 5.99 -18.74 -9.16
N LEU A 84 5.84 -19.95 -9.73
CA LEU A 84 4.52 -20.51 -10.06
C LEU A 84 3.64 -20.83 -8.85
N GLU A 85 4.22 -20.90 -7.65
CA GLU A 85 3.50 -21.27 -6.42
C GLU A 85 3.18 -20.04 -5.54
N GLU A 86 3.75 -18.90 -5.85
CA GLU A 86 3.58 -17.67 -5.07
C GLU A 86 2.43 -16.82 -5.57
N THR A 87 1.73 -16.21 -4.63
CA THR A 87 0.60 -15.32 -4.90
C THR A 87 0.68 -14.08 -4.03
N ASP A 88 -0.09 -13.05 -4.40
CA ASP A 88 -0.26 -11.85 -3.59
C ASP A 88 -0.78 -12.21 -2.19
N LYS A 89 -0.28 -11.48 -1.19
CA LYS A 89 -0.66 -11.64 0.21
C LYS A 89 -0.65 -10.30 0.91
N ASN A 90 -1.67 -10.06 1.71
CA ASN A 90 -1.72 -8.90 2.58
C ASN A 90 -1.85 -9.38 4.03
N VAL A 91 -0.94 -8.90 4.90
CA VAL A 91 -0.88 -9.32 6.31
C VAL A 91 -0.88 -8.08 7.19
N TRP A 92 -1.77 -8.06 8.16
CA TRP A 92 -1.85 -7.04 9.20
C TRP A 92 -1.68 -7.72 10.56
N THR A 93 -0.67 -7.31 11.31
CA THR A 93 -0.46 -7.77 12.68
C THR A 93 -0.51 -6.59 13.63
N LEU A 94 -1.39 -6.68 14.62
CA LEU A 94 -1.48 -5.73 15.72
C LEU A 94 -0.87 -6.39 16.95
N TYR A 95 0.26 -5.85 17.38
CA TYR A 95 0.93 -6.27 18.60
C TYR A 95 0.32 -5.54 19.79
N GLY A 96 -0.37 -6.26 20.66
CA GLY A 96 -1.10 -5.70 21.81
C GLY A 96 -1.83 -6.80 22.58
N GLU A 97 -2.80 -6.43 23.39
CA GLU A 97 -3.64 -7.38 24.13
C GLU A 97 -5.11 -7.29 23.65
N PRO A 98 -5.60 -8.32 22.93
CA PRO A 98 -4.86 -9.50 22.41
C PRO A 98 -4.05 -9.16 21.16
N GLU A 99 -2.95 -9.90 20.92
CA GLU A 99 -2.28 -9.87 19.64
C GLU A 99 -3.24 -10.40 18.55
N THR A 100 -3.33 -9.68 17.45
CA THR A 100 -4.26 -10.03 16.38
C THR A 100 -3.59 -9.98 15.03
N THR A 101 -3.73 -11.03 14.24
CA THR A 101 -3.25 -11.09 12.85
C THR A 101 -4.40 -11.36 11.90
N CYS A 102 -4.51 -10.50 10.88
CA CYS A 102 -5.42 -10.67 9.75
C CYS A 102 -4.62 -10.95 8.48
N ILE A 103 -4.98 -12.02 7.77
CA ILE A 103 -4.31 -12.42 6.53
C ILE A 103 -5.33 -12.48 5.41
N VAL A 104 -5.05 -11.76 4.33
CA VAL A 104 -5.78 -11.86 3.07
C VAL A 104 -4.88 -12.58 2.08
N ASN A 105 -5.24 -13.81 1.73
CA ASN A 105 -4.53 -14.59 0.72
C ASN A 105 -5.15 -14.35 -0.65
N GLN A 106 -4.31 -14.26 -1.66
CA GLN A 106 -4.69 -14.09 -3.07
C GLN A 106 -5.70 -12.95 -3.29
N PRO A 107 -5.43 -11.72 -2.76
CA PRO A 107 -6.30 -10.61 -3.06
C PRO A 107 -6.32 -10.38 -4.57
N ALA A 108 -7.48 -10.05 -5.12
CA ALA A 108 -7.62 -9.65 -6.51
C ALA A 108 -7.05 -8.21 -6.68
N THR A 109 -5.72 -8.09 -6.65
CA THR A 109 -5.01 -6.81 -6.47
C THR A 109 -5.36 -5.78 -7.53
N VAL A 110 -5.49 -6.20 -8.79
CA VAL A 110 -5.83 -5.32 -9.91
C VAL A 110 -7.27 -4.81 -9.77
N GLU A 111 -8.22 -5.71 -9.55
CA GLU A 111 -9.64 -5.39 -9.41
C GLU A 111 -9.90 -4.53 -8.17
N LEU A 112 -9.25 -4.83 -7.05
CA LEU A 112 -9.34 -4.03 -5.83
C LEU A 112 -8.80 -2.61 -6.02
N THR A 113 -7.69 -2.47 -6.74
CA THR A 113 -7.12 -1.16 -7.07
C THR A 113 -8.07 -0.36 -7.96
N CYS A 114 -8.59 -0.98 -9.01
CA CYS A 114 -9.57 -0.35 -9.90
C CYS A 114 -10.86 0.02 -9.16
N ALA A 115 -11.40 -0.87 -8.33
CA ALA A 115 -12.60 -0.62 -7.55
C ALA A 115 -12.40 0.53 -6.57
N THR A 116 -11.26 0.59 -5.89
CA THR A 116 -10.92 1.69 -4.98
C THR A 116 -10.91 3.03 -5.71
N LEU A 117 -10.33 3.09 -6.90
CA LEU A 117 -10.30 4.30 -7.71
C LEU A 117 -11.69 4.73 -8.15
N VAL A 118 -12.47 3.81 -8.73
CA VAL A 118 -13.81 4.07 -9.24
C VAL A 118 -14.75 4.52 -8.11
N ASN A 119 -14.70 3.86 -6.96
CA ASN A 119 -15.55 4.18 -5.80
C ASN A 119 -15.25 5.56 -5.18
N ARG A 120 -14.09 6.15 -5.50
CA ARG A 120 -13.73 7.52 -5.08
C ARG A 120 -14.34 8.62 -5.97
N ILE A 121 -14.80 8.32 -7.17
CA ILE A 121 -15.28 9.33 -8.13
C ILE A 121 -16.37 10.22 -7.55
N PRO A 122 -17.44 9.72 -6.90
CA PRO A 122 -18.49 10.58 -6.34
C PRO A 122 -17.96 11.56 -5.29
N GLN A 123 -17.07 11.07 -4.41
CA GLN A 123 -16.46 11.89 -3.36
C GLN A 123 -15.53 12.97 -3.94
N LEU A 124 -14.84 12.67 -5.04
CA LEU A 124 -13.96 13.62 -5.71
C LEU A 124 -14.73 14.76 -6.38
N ILE A 125 -15.92 14.48 -6.93
CA ILE A 125 -16.79 15.49 -7.56
C ILE A 125 -17.23 16.54 -6.54
N ASP A 126 -17.50 16.12 -5.30
CA ASP A 126 -17.95 16.99 -4.22
C ASP A 126 -16.79 17.56 -3.37
N ALA A 127 -15.53 17.19 -3.69
CA ALA A 127 -14.37 17.66 -2.96
C ALA A 127 -14.08 19.15 -3.22
N PRO A 128 -13.47 19.84 -2.26
CA PRO A 128 -12.99 21.21 -2.49
C PRO A 128 -11.93 21.24 -3.58
N ALA A 129 -11.87 22.37 -4.30
CA ALA A 129 -10.83 22.55 -5.33
C ALA A 129 -9.42 22.53 -4.71
N GLY A 130 -8.52 21.76 -5.31
CA GLY A 130 -7.13 21.66 -4.87
C GLY A 130 -6.65 20.22 -4.75
N TYR A 131 -5.53 20.04 -4.05
CA TYR A 131 -4.98 18.71 -3.77
C TYR A 131 -5.62 18.17 -2.49
N VAL A 132 -6.28 17.01 -2.61
CA VAL A 132 -6.96 16.33 -1.50
C VAL A 132 -6.33 14.96 -1.31
N THR A 133 -5.95 14.64 -0.09
CA THR A 133 -5.36 13.34 0.28
C THR A 133 -6.43 12.34 0.69
N THR A 134 -6.09 11.06 0.65
CA THR A 134 -7.04 9.96 0.93
C THR A 134 -7.64 10.03 2.34
N ASP A 135 -6.87 10.49 3.32
CA ASP A 135 -7.32 10.66 4.71
C ASP A 135 -8.36 11.78 4.90
N GLN A 136 -8.44 12.72 3.97
CA GLN A 136 -9.42 13.81 3.98
C GLN A 136 -10.79 13.39 3.43
N PHE A 137 -10.86 12.27 2.72
CA PHE A 137 -12.11 11.72 2.23
C PHE A 137 -12.83 10.87 3.29
N PRO A 138 -14.17 10.72 3.18
CA PRO A 138 -14.91 9.68 3.89
C PRO A 138 -14.36 8.28 3.54
N TYR A 139 -14.77 7.27 4.31
CA TYR A 139 -14.44 5.88 3.96
C TYR A 139 -15.01 5.54 2.58
N ASN A 140 -14.27 4.67 1.85
CA ASN A 140 -14.78 4.11 0.61
C ASN A 140 -15.98 3.21 0.91
N GLU A 141 -17.06 3.40 0.16
CA GLU A 141 -18.25 2.58 0.24
C GLU A 141 -18.34 1.65 -0.98
N TYR A 142 -18.97 0.51 -0.80
CA TYR A 142 -19.26 -0.38 -1.92
C TYR A 142 -20.40 0.19 -2.76
N MET A 143 -20.19 0.27 -4.06
CA MET A 143 -21.19 0.69 -5.01
C MET A 143 -21.88 -0.52 -5.61
N VAL A 144 -23.11 -0.78 -5.23
CA VAL A 144 -23.93 -1.91 -5.70
C VAL A 144 -24.89 -1.51 -6.82
N HIS A 145 -24.98 -0.23 -7.13
CA HIS A 145 -25.80 0.32 -8.21
C HIS A 145 -24.92 0.94 -9.30
N PRO A 146 -25.47 1.22 -10.48
CA PRO A 146 -24.75 1.98 -11.51
C PRO A 146 -24.25 3.33 -11.00
N MET A 147 -23.13 3.80 -11.53
CA MET A 147 -22.41 5.01 -11.08
C MET A 147 -23.31 6.26 -11.05
N ASN A 148 -24.26 6.38 -12.00
CA ASN A 148 -25.20 7.52 -12.07
C ASN A 148 -26.13 7.63 -10.85
N CYS A 149 -26.29 6.56 -10.05
CA CYS A 149 -27.04 6.62 -8.78
C CYS A 149 -26.27 7.36 -7.67
N TYR A 150 -24.95 7.46 -7.81
CA TYR A 150 -24.06 8.06 -6.80
C TYR A 150 -23.56 9.45 -7.20
N VAL A 151 -23.61 9.77 -8.47
CA VAL A 151 -23.20 11.07 -8.99
C VAL A 151 -24.46 11.92 -9.16
N LYS A 152 -24.63 12.93 -8.32
CA LYS A 152 -25.74 13.88 -8.46
C LYS A 152 -25.46 14.77 -9.68
N SER A 153 -26.36 14.79 -10.66
CA SER A 153 -26.36 15.84 -11.67
C SER A 153 -26.64 17.18 -10.97
N LYS A 154 -25.73 18.12 -11.09
CA LYS A 154 -25.95 19.51 -10.68
C LYS A 154 -26.94 20.17 -11.62
#